data_69dab89fba335587e05d355b8070b797
#
_entry.id   69dab89fba335587e05d355b8070b797
#
_cell.length_a   1.000
_cell.length_b   1.000
_cell.length_c   1.000
_cell.angle_alpha   90.00
_cell.angle_beta   90.00
_cell.angle_gamma   90.00
#
_symmetry.space_group_name_H-M   'P 1'
#
loop_
_entity.id
_entity.type
_entity.pdbx_description
1 polymer ?
#
loop_
_entity_poly.entity_id
_entity_poly.type
_entity_poly.pdbx_seq_one_letter_code
_entity_poly.pdbx_strand_id
1 'polypeptide(L)'
;MRNLYAVLGVDPGADDERLKDSFQNLAKIFHPDLNLGDAAAERRFREICQAYGTLRDSKTRSAYDLGLAHQRKKARRRVSTAVMAGFTTSMLSTIIISLVMVWLLTDGRQASATGQNGYGQSKEAVSGPQEGTLPRR
;
A
#
# COMPACT_ATOMS: atom_id res chain seq x y z
N MET A 1 2.91 -19.67 9.65
CA MET A 1 3.73 -20.64 10.44
C MET A 1 4.11 -20.00 11.74
N ARG A 2 3.94 -20.69 12.86
CA ARG A 2 4.44 -20.23 14.17
C ARG A 2 5.96 -20.31 14.18
N ASN A 3 6.61 -19.35 14.83
CA ASN A 3 8.06 -19.37 15.01
C ASN A 3 8.43 -20.37 16.13
N LEU A 4 9.06 -21.49 15.76
CA LEU A 4 9.40 -22.56 16.71
C LEU A 4 10.39 -22.09 17.78
N TYR A 5 11.29 -21.18 17.46
CA TYR A 5 12.18 -20.56 18.45
C TYR A 5 11.40 -19.74 19.48
N ALA A 6 10.37 -19.01 19.04
CA ALA A 6 9.50 -18.27 19.94
C ALA A 6 8.63 -19.18 20.83
N VAL A 7 8.27 -20.38 20.36
CA VAL A 7 7.56 -21.39 21.18
C VAL A 7 8.42 -21.86 22.33
N LEU A 8 9.73 -22.03 22.10
CA LEU A 8 10.71 -22.40 23.14
C LEU A 8 11.23 -21.18 23.92
N GLY A 9 10.92 -19.95 23.52
CA GLY A 9 11.41 -18.74 24.18
C GLY A 9 12.90 -18.49 24.00
N VAL A 10 13.49 -18.94 22.88
CA VAL A 10 14.90 -18.79 22.55
C VAL A 10 15.12 -18.01 21.24
N ASP A 11 16.31 -17.46 21.06
CA ASP A 11 16.70 -16.79 19.83
C ASP A 11 17.00 -17.79 18.69
N PRO A 12 16.82 -17.42 17.43
CA PRO A 12 17.14 -18.28 16.27
C PRO A 12 18.61 -18.72 16.21
N GLY A 13 19.52 -18.00 16.87
CA GLY A 13 20.94 -18.32 16.99
C GLY A 13 21.31 -19.13 18.23
N ALA A 14 20.33 -19.59 19.02
CA ALA A 14 20.60 -20.37 20.22
C ALA A 14 21.32 -21.69 19.89
N ASP A 15 22.27 -22.06 20.73
CA ASP A 15 22.95 -23.35 20.67
C ASP A 15 22.05 -24.51 21.14
N ASP A 16 22.52 -25.72 20.95
CA ASP A 16 21.74 -26.91 21.27
C ASP A 16 21.53 -27.07 22.79
N GLU A 17 22.46 -26.57 23.59
CA GLU A 17 22.35 -26.59 25.06
C GLU A 17 21.20 -25.69 25.54
N ARG A 18 21.15 -24.46 25.04
CA ARG A 18 20.04 -23.53 25.34
C ARG A 18 18.69 -24.03 24.87
N LEU A 19 18.65 -24.69 23.70
CA LEU A 19 17.43 -25.31 23.19
C LEU A 19 16.93 -26.40 24.15
N LYS A 20 17.86 -27.25 24.62
CA LYS A 20 17.60 -28.35 25.56
C LYS A 20 17.13 -27.83 26.92
N ASP A 21 17.82 -26.84 27.46
CA ASP A 21 17.47 -26.24 28.75
C ASP A 21 16.10 -25.59 28.73
N SER A 22 15.82 -24.82 27.70
CA SER A 22 14.51 -24.21 27.55
C SER A 22 13.41 -25.25 27.38
N PHE A 23 13.63 -26.29 26.60
CA PHE A 23 12.69 -27.40 26.48
C PHE A 23 12.42 -28.07 27.84
N GLN A 24 13.46 -28.39 28.59
CA GLN A 24 13.32 -29.06 29.90
C GLN A 24 12.52 -28.19 30.89
N ASN A 25 12.79 -26.89 30.93
CA ASN A 25 12.08 -25.97 31.80
C ASN A 25 10.59 -25.85 31.43
N LEU A 26 10.29 -25.66 30.16
CA LEU A 26 8.93 -25.58 29.68
C LEU A 26 8.17 -26.90 29.82
N ALA A 27 8.84 -28.05 29.58
CA ALA A 27 8.25 -29.35 29.72
C ALA A 27 7.86 -29.66 31.17
N LYS A 28 8.66 -29.22 32.16
CA LYS A 28 8.31 -29.32 33.59
C LYS A 28 7.09 -28.46 33.93
N ILE A 29 7.01 -27.23 33.44
CA ILE A 29 5.92 -26.30 33.74
C ILE A 29 4.58 -26.81 33.13
N PHE A 30 4.60 -27.31 31.89
CA PHE A 30 3.41 -27.74 31.18
C PHE A 30 3.20 -29.25 31.14
N HIS A 31 3.87 -30.00 32.05
CA HIS A 31 3.75 -31.46 32.09
C HIS A 31 2.32 -31.88 32.38
N PRO A 32 1.78 -32.86 31.63
CA PRO A 32 0.40 -33.28 31.81
C PRO A 32 0.09 -33.81 33.23
N ASP A 33 1.06 -34.45 33.87
CA ASP A 33 0.88 -34.95 35.23
C ASP A 33 0.76 -33.84 36.30
N LEU A 34 1.33 -32.66 36.02
CA LEU A 34 1.27 -31.48 36.88
C LEU A 34 0.09 -30.57 36.59
N ASN A 35 -0.52 -30.71 35.38
CA ASN A 35 -1.59 -29.87 34.91
C ASN A 35 -2.80 -30.73 34.47
N LEU A 36 -3.22 -31.64 35.36
CA LEU A 36 -4.32 -32.57 35.10
C LEU A 36 -5.62 -31.82 34.75
N GLY A 37 -6.20 -32.14 33.58
CA GLY A 37 -7.44 -31.53 33.10
C GLY A 37 -7.30 -30.15 32.47
N ASP A 38 -6.08 -29.56 32.42
CA ASP A 38 -5.85 -28.30 31.72
C ASP A 38 -5.53 -28.54 30.21
N ALA A 39 -6.57 -28.43 29.39
CA ALA A 39 -6.42 -28.57 27.93
C ALA A 39 -5.52 -27.48 27.31
N ALA A 40 -5.31 -26.35 27.96
CA ALA A 40 -4.40 -25.32 27.46
C ALA A 40 -2.94 -25.70 27.71
N ALA A 41 -2.64 -26.21 28.92
CA ALA A 41 -1.31 -26.73 29.27
C ALA A 41 -0.94 -27.92 28.36
N GLU A 42 -1.88 -28.83 28.10
CA GLU A 42 -1.66 -29.97 27.21
C GLU A 42 -1.34 -29.53 25.74
N ARG A 43 -2.08 -28.54 25.22
CA ARG A 43 -1.76 -27.98 23.88
C ARG A 43 -0.37 -27.34 23.86
N ARG A 44 -0.03 -26.58 24.90
CA ARG A 44 1.30 -25.98 25.04
C ARG A 44 2.40 -27.01 25.08
N PHE A 45 2.23 -28.05 25.87
CA PHE A 45 3.18 -29.17 25.92
C PHE A 45 3.44 -29.81 24.57
N ARG A 46 2.38 -30.10 23.82
CA ARG A 46 2.50 -30.64 22.45
C ARG A 46 3.25 -29.68 21.52
N GLU A 47 2.96 -28.38 21.59
CA GLU A 47 3.68 -27.36 20.79
C GLU A 47 5.17 -27.32 21.13
N ILE A 48 5.52 -27.37 22.41
CA ILE A 48 6.90 -27.39 22.93
C ILE A 48 7.64 -28.64 22.43
N CYS A 49 7.03 -29.82 22.56
CA CYS A 49 7.62 -31.09 22.07
C CYS A 49 7.84 -31.06 20.56
N GLN A 50 6.89 -30.55 19.78
CA GLN A 50 7.02 -30.41 18.34
C GLN A 50 8.14 -29.43 17.95
N ALA A 51 8.21 -28.27 18.63
CA ALA A 51 9.24 -27.29 18.38
C ALA A 51 10.65 -27.84 18.64
N TYR A 52 10.83 -28.48 19.81
CA TYR A 52 12.11 -29.09 20.16
C TYR A 52 12.46 -30.25 19.22
N GLY A 53 11.52 -31.13 18.87
CA GLY A 53 11.74 -32.23 17.95
C GLY A 53 12.24 -31.77 16.57
N THR A 54 11.78 -30.60 16.10
CA THR A 54 12.24 -30.01 14.82
C THR A 54 13.59 -29.31 14.95
N LEU A 55 13.86 -28.62 16.06
CA LEU A 55 15.04 -27.77 16.22
C LEU A 55 16.27 -28.53 16.78
N ARG A 56 16.09 -29.67 17.45
CA ARG A 56 17.18 -30.47 18.02
C ARG A 56 18.07 -31.15 16.97
N ASP A 57 17.50 -31.48 15.80
CA ASP A 57 18.27 -32.11 14.72
C ASP A 57 18.74 -31.06 13.73
N SER A 58 20.03 -31.01 13.46
CA SER A 58 20.66 -30.03 12.60
C SER A 58 20.09 -29.98 11.17
N LYS A 59 19.68 -31.13 10.62
CA LYS A 59 19.09 -31.22 9.28
C LYS A 59 17.70 -30.58 9.23
N THR A 60 16.83 -30.96 10.16
CA THR A 60 15.46 -30.42 10.23
C THR A 60 15.48 -28.94 10.61
N ARG A 61 16.39 -28.54 11.51
CA ARG A 61 16.61 -27.14 11.87
C ARG A 61 17.02 -26.30 10.65
N SER A 62 18.03 -26.77 9.88
CA SER A 62 18.48 -26.06 8.68
C SER A 62 17.38 -25.91 7.63
N ALA A 63 16.60 -26.97 7.41
CA ALA A 63 15.45 -26.93 6.49
C ALA A 63 14.38 -25.91 6.97
N TYR A 64 14.09 -25.88 8.27
CA TYR A 64 13.19 -24.91 8.87
C TYR A 64 13.68 -23.46 8.72
N ASP A 65 14.97 -23.21 8.97
CA ASP A 65 15.60 -21.90 8.85
C ASP A 65 15.59 -21.37 7.40
N LEU A 66 15.84 -22.25 6.43
CA LEU A 66 15.68 -21.90 5.01
C LEU A 66 14.24 -21.49 4.69
N GLY A 67 13.25 -22.21 5.22
CA GLY A 67 11.84 -21.87 5.06
C GLY A 67 11.49 -20.50 5.66
N LEU A 68 12.01 -20.18 6.86
CA LEU A 68 11.86 -18.87 7.48
C LEU A 68 12.49 -17.75 6.66
N ALA A 69 13.70 -17.97 6.11
CA ALA A 69 14.40 -16.99 5.28
C ALA A 69 13.61 -16.68 4.00
N HIS A 70 13.04 -17.70 3.37
CA HIS A 70 12.18 -17.52 2.19
C HIS A 70 10.91 -16.72 2.51
N GLN A 71 10.26 -16.97 3.64
CA GLN A 71 9.09 -16.24 4.07
C GLN A 71 9.40 -14.76 4.36
N ARG A 72 10.52 -14.47 5.04
CA ARG A 72 10.99 -13.10 5.30
C ARG A 72 11.26 -12.34 3.98
N LYS A 73 11.91 -12.98 3.00
CA LYS A 73 12.14 -12.40 1.66
C LYS A 73 10.81 -12.10 0.93
N LYS A 74 9.85 -13.02 0.99
CA LYS A 74 8.53 -12.84 0.37
C LYS A 74 7.72 -11.70 1.02
N ALA A 75 7.77 -11.61 2.35
CA ALA A 75 7.13 -10.51 3.08
C ALA A 75 7.75 -9.15 2.74
N ARG A 76 9.08 -9.03 2.70
CA ARG A 76 9.78 -7.79 2.30
C ARG A 76 9.42 -7.35 0.88
N ARG A 77 9.33 -8.28 -0.08
CA ARG A 77 8.94 -7.97 -1.47
C ARG A 77 7.50 -7.42 -1.53
N ARG A 78 6.55 -7.99 -0.77
CA ARG A 78 5.16 -7.51 -0.73
C ARG A 78 5.04 -6.08 -0.18
N VAL A 79 5.79 -5.76 0.86
CA VAL A 79 5.80 -4.41 1.44
C VAL A 79 6.41 -3.41 0.45
N SER A 80 7.51 -3.76 -0.23
CA SER A 80 8.17 -2.89 -1.21
C SER A 80 7.25 -2.56 -2.39
N THR A 81 6.51 -3.53 -2.94
CA THR A 81 5.57 -3.27 -4.04
C THR A 81 4.37 -2.43 -3.63
N ALA A 82 3.85 -2.61 -2.41
CA ALA A 82 2.75 -1.81 -1.90
C ALA A 82 3.14 -0.34 -1.68
N VAL A 83 4.34 -0.10 -1.17
CA VAL A 83 4.87 1.26 -0.97
C VAL A 83 5.10 1.96 -2.32
N MET A 84 5.71 1.26 -3.31
CA MET A 84 5.92 1.83 -4.65
C MET A 84 4.61 2.15 -5.37
N ALA A 85 3.57 1.32 -5.25
CA ALA A 85 2.26 1.59 -5.85
C ALA A 85 1.58 2.83 -5.25
N GLY A 86 1.76 3.10 -3.96
CA GLY A 86 1.22 4.29 -3.29
C GLY A 86 1.87 5.59 -3.76
N PHE A 87 3.16 5.61 -4.01
CA PHE A 87 3.87 6.81 -4.49
C PHE A 87 3.51 7.18 -5.93
N THR A 88 3.32 6.21 -6.82
CA THR A 88 2.98 6.48 -8.23
C THR A 88 1.59 7.07 -8.40
N THR A 89 0.60 6.61 -7.64
CA THR A 89 -0.77 7.16 -7.70
C THR A 89 -0.85 8.57 -7.14
N SER A 90 -0.11 8.89 -6.08
CA SER A 90 -0.07 10.24 -5.50
C SER A 90 0.57 11.25 -6.44
N MET A 91 1.69 10.90 -7.09
CA MET A 91 2.38 11.78 -8.05
C MET A 91 1.54 12.04 -9.30
N LEU A 92 0.88 11.03 -9.86
CA LEU A 92 -0.01 11.19 -11.01
C LEU A 92 -1.20 12.10 -10.69
N SER A 93 -1.78 11.96 -9.51
CA SER A 93 -2.89 12.82 -9.07
C SER A 93 -2.48 14.29 -8.97
N THR A 94 -1.33 14.61 -8.41
CA THR A 94 -0.84 15.99 -8.32
C THR A 94 -0.53 16.59 -9.68
N ILE A 95 0.03 15.82 -10.61
CA ILE A 95 0.31 16.27 -11.97
C ILE A 95 -0.99 16.56 -12.73
N ILE A 96 -1.98 15.67 -12.65
CA ILE A 96 -3.28 15.87 -13.31
C ILE A 96 -3.99 17.09 -12.75
N ILE A 97 -4.04 17.27 -11.44
CA ILE A 97 -4.64 18.44 -10.79
C ILE A 97 -3.94 19.73 -11.23
N SER A 98 -2.60 19.72 -11.31
CA SER A 98 -1.82 20.86 -11.78
C SER A 98 -2.11 21.21 -13.25
N LEU A 99 -2.19 20.21 -14.13
CA LEU A 99 -2.52 20.41 -15.55
C LEU A 99 -3.95 20.93 -15.75
N VAL A 100 -4.92 20.41 -15.00
CA VAL A 100 -6.31 20.88 -15.05
C VAL A 100 -6.40 22.32 -14.54
N MET A 101 -5.67 22.67 -13.48
CA MET A 101 -5.63 24.04 -12.95
C MET A 101 -5.02 25.03 -13.97
N VAL A 102 -3.91 24.64 -14.63
CA VAL A 102 -3.31 25.44 -15.69
C VAL A 102 -4.27 25.60 -16.87
N TRP A 103 -4.95 24.55 -17.29
CA TRP A 103 -5.93 24.58 -18.37
C TRP A 103 -7.11 25.52 -18.06
N LEU A 104 -7.68 25.44 -16.85
CA LEU A 104 -8.75 26.35 -16.39
C LEU A 104 -8.31 27.81 -16.36
N LEU A 105 -7.07 28.09 -15.95
CA LEU A 105 -6.54 29.46 -15.92
C LEU A 105 -6.25 30.02 -17.33
N THR A 106 -5.91 29.16 -18.29
CA THR A 106 -5.65 29.59 -19.69
C THR A 106 -6.95 29.77 -20.47
N ASP A 107 -7.93 28.91 -20.29
CA ASP A 107 -9.23 29.00 -20.99
C ASP A 107 -10.06 30.20 -20.50
N GLY A 108 -10.01 30.52 -19.21
CA GLY A 108 -10.63 31.73 -18.66
C GLY A 108 -10.04 33.04 -19.20
N ARG A 109 -8.83 33.05 -19.73
CA ARG A 109 -8.22 34.23 -20.36
C ARG A 109 -8.67 34.42 -21.81
N GLN A 110 -9.05 33.37 -22.52
CA GLN A 110 -9.56 33.45 -23.89
C GLN A 110 -10.98 34.00 -23.93
N ALA A 111 -11.81 33.73 -22.94
CA ALA A 111 -13.19 34.22 -22.87
C ALA A 111 -13.28 35.75 -22.63
N SER A 112 -12.28 36.35 -22.01
CA SER A 112 -12.23 37.80 -21.77
C SER A 112 -11.69 38.60 -22.95
N ALA A 113 -11.01 38.00 -23.93
CA ALA A 113 -10.45 38.70 -25.08
C ALA A 113 -11.44 38.78 -26.27
N THR A 114 -12.49 37.95 -26.30
CA THR A 114 -13.45 37.90 -27.40
C THR A 114 -14.65 38.84 -27.16
N GLY A 115 -14.82 39.42 -26.00
CA GLY A 115 -15.95 40.29 -25.60
C GLY A 115 -15.81 41.76 -25.94
N GLN A 116 -14.69 42.25 -26.51
CA GLN A 116 -14.45 43.67 -26.72
C GLN A 116 -14.51 44.15 -28.17
N ASN A 117 -14.74 43.30 -29.16
CA ASN A 117 -14.78 43.73 -30.57
C ASN A 117 -16.19 43.74 -31.21
N GLY A 118 -17.26 43.81 -30.42
CA GLY A 118 -18.64 43.73 -30.94
C GLY A 118 -19.48 45.02 -30.86
N TYR A 119 -18.94 46.14 -30.38
CA TYR A 119 -19.71 47.38 -30.28
C TYR A 119 -18.95 48.53 -30.91
N GLY A 120 -19.08 48.69 -32.22
CA GLY A 120 -18.50 49.86 -32.84
C GLY A 120 -18.53 49.87 -34.37
N GLN A 121 -19.66 49.55 -35.00
CA GLN A 121 -19.93 50.03 -36.36
C GLN A 121 -21.42 49.84 -36.70
N SER A 122 -22.24 50.78 -36.26
CA SER A 122 -23.56 51.03 -36.79
C SER A 122 -24.01 52.44 -36.43
N LYS A 123 -23.35 53.44 -36.99
CA LYS A 123 -23.84 54.78 -37.14
C LYS A 123 -23.02 55.50 -38.19
N GLU A 124 -23.47 55.44 -39.42
CA GLU A 124 -23.36 56.50 -40.39
C GLU A 124 -23.86 55.99 -41.74
N ALA A 125 -25.05 56.38 -42.07
CA ALA A 125 -25.51 56.79 -43.37
C ALA A 125 -27.06 56.92 -43.38
N VAL A 126 -27.50 57.97 -42.69
CA VAL A 126 -28.78 58.56 -43.03
C VAL A 126 -28.46 59.99 -43.46
N SER A 127 -28.50 60.20 -44.73
CA SER A 127 -28.73 61.52 -45.33
C SER A 127 -29.18 61.28 -46.79
N GLY A 128 -30.24 61.43 -47.08
CA GLY A 128 -31.40 61.92 -47.65
C GLY A 128 -31.17 62.73 -48.86
N PRO A 129 -32.17 63.45 -49.39
CA PRO A 129 -33.10 62.93 -50.40
C PRO A 129 -32.90 63.72 -51.75
N GLN A 130 -33.66 63.53 -52.70
CA GLN A 130 -34.07 64.43 -53.80
C GLN A 130 -34.28 63.62 -55.08
N GLU A 131 -35.51 63.54 -55.40
CA GLU A 131 -36.29 64.36 -56.30
C GLU A 131 -36.10 64.05 -57.79
N GLY A 132 -37.15 63.72 -58.31
CA GLY A 132 -37.41 64.28 -59.62
C GLY A 132 -37.71 63.29 -60.74
N THR A 133 -38.94 63.33 -61.03
CA THR A 133 -39.61 63.51 -62.35
C THR A 133 -40.14 62.26 -63.02
N LEU A 134 -41.43 62.13 -62.95
CA LEU A 134 -42.32 61.74 -64.06
C LEU A 134 -42.14 62.69 -65.22
N PRO A 135 -42.47 62.35 -66.52
CA PRO A 135 -43.73 61.77 -66.94
C PRO A 135 -43.76 60.92 -68.21
N ARG A 136 -44.92 60.31 -68.46
CA ARG A 136 -45.68 60.11 -69.75
C ARG A 136 -45.04 59.18 -70.81
N ARG A 137 -45.60 58.15 -71.14
CA ARG A 137 -46.84 57.88 -71.92
C ARG A 137 -47.17 56.38 -71.78
#